data_dea316edb8430b610a8e146e9164bc93
#
_entry.id   dea316edb8430b610a8e146e9164bc93
#
_cell.length_a   1.000
_cell.length_b   1.000
_cell.length_c   1.000
_cell.angle_alpha   90.00
_cell.angle_beta   90.00
_cell.angle_gamma   90.00
#
_symmetry.space_group_name_H-M   'P 1'
#
loop_
_entity.id
_entity.type
_entity.pdbx_description
1 polymer ?
#
loop_
_entity_poly.entity_id
_entity_poly.type
_entity_poly.pdbx_seq_one_letter_code
_entity_poly.pdbx_strand_id
1 'polypeptide(L)'
;IGVRLVGSEMCIRDRYNIREAVRGLEEFSHIWILWDFSECHKEQQEREWNPTVRPPRLGGNTRIGVFATRSPYRPNHIGLSCVRLKEVVFDHRGPVLRVLGADLLNGTPIYDIKPYLPYADSFPDAKSGFASSVPKRTEVEFSCSVPGGISDEMLADIRELLKQDPRPAYQRDPGRIYGMKYAGVEIKFK
;
A
#
# COMPACT_ATOMS: atom_id res chain seq x y z
N ILE A 1 -5.67 16.51 -6.11
CA ILE A 1 -6.85 15.92 -5.46
C ILE A 1 -6.47 15.63 -4.03
N GLY A 2 -7.01 16.42 -3.08
CA GLY A 2 -6.82 16.14 -1.66
C GLY A 2 -7.69 14.95 -1.26
N VAL A 3 -7.10 13.76 -1.23
CA VAL A 3 -7.78 12.55 -0.78
C VAL A 3 -7.23 12.16 0.58
N ARG A 4 -8.10 11.90 1.54
CA ARG A 4 -7.71 11.38 2.85
C ARG A 4 -8.17 9.93 2.96
N LEU A 5 -7.22 9.04 3.17
CA LEU A 5 -7.50 7.68 3.60
C LEU A 5 -7.80 7.69 5.11
N VAL A 6 -8.93 7.13 5.49
CA VAL A 6 -9.26 6.82 6.87
C VAL A 6 -9.57 5.33 6.88
N GLY A 7 -8.60 4.52 7.29
CA GLY A 7 -8.71 3.08 7.14
C GLY A 7 -8.74 2.67 5.67
N SER A 8 -9.74 1.90 5.25
CA SER A 8 -9.99 1.52 3.86
C SER A 8 -10.89 2.51 3.09
N GLU A 9 -11.08 3.73 3.62
CA GLU A 9 -11.94 4.75 3.02
C GLU A 9 -11.12 5.89 2.43
N MET A 10 -11.43 6.26 1.19
CA MET A 10 -10.82 7.35 0.46
C MET A 10 -11.85 8.45 0.21
N CYS A 11 -11.67 9.61 0.86
CA CYS A 11 -12.55 10.77 0.68
C CYS A 11 -11.94 11.75 -0.32
N ILE A 12 -12.67 12.11 -1.34
CA ILE A 12 -12.28 13.16 -2.29
C ILE A 12 -12.57 14.52 -1.66
N ARG A 13 -11.52 15.29 -1.35
CA ARG A 13 -11.62 16.60 -0.71
C ARG A 13 -11.01 17.63 -1.62
N ASP A 14 -11.72 18.28 -2.45
CA ASP A 14 -11.27 19.45 -3.19
C ASP A 14 -12.37 19.88 -4.17
N ARG A 15 -12.07 20.84 -5.05
CA ARG A 15 -12.91 21.26 -6.18
C ARG A 15 -13.39 20.09 -7.06
N TYR A 16 -12.80 18.92 -6.94
CA TYR A 16 -13.22 17.66 -7.60
C TYR A 16 -14.21 16.84 -6.77
N ASN A 17 -14.67 17.37 -5.63
CA ASN A 17 -15.68 16.76 -4.79
C ASN A 17 -17.08 16.94 -5.41
N ILE A 18 -17.26 16.38 -6.58
CA ILE A 18 -18.46 16.51 -7.42
C ILE A 18 -18.99 15.10 -7.66
N ARG A 19 -20.28 14.89 -7.37
CA ARG A 19 -20.93 13.58 -7.51
C ARG A 19 -20.81 13.03 -8.93
N GLU A 20 -20.89 13.89 -9.92
CA GLU A 20 -20.78 13.55 -11.32
C GLU A 20 -19.41 12.97 -11.70
N ALA A 21 -18.36 13.33 -10.99
CA ALA A 21 -17.00 12.84 -11.26
C ALA A 21 -16.81 11.35 -10.95
N VAL A 22 -17.66 10.78 -10.09
CA VAL A 22 -17.61 9.34 -9.73
C VAL A 22 -18.79 8.55 -10.29
N ARG A 23 -19.64 9.15 -11.13
CA ARG A 23 -20.78 8.47 -11.75
C ARG A 23 -20.32 7.32 -12.61
N GLY A 24 -20.86 6.11 -12.40
CA GLY A 24 -20.50 4.90 -13.11
C GLY A 24 -19.26 4.19 -12.59
N LEU A 25 -18.56 4.76 -11.58
CA LEU A 25 -17.39 4.11 -11.02
C LEU A 25 -17.75 2.83 -10.24
N GLU A 26 -18.96 2.76 -9.71
CA GLU A 26 -19.54 1.61 -9.01
C GLU A 26 -19.69 0.35 -9.88
N GLU A 27 -19.66 0.50 -11.21
CA GLU A 27 -19.71 -0.62 -12.15
C GLU A 27 -18.36 -1.36 -12.26
N PHE A 28 -17.28 -0.76 -11.74
CA PHE A 28 -15.95 -1.35 -11.79
C PHE A 28 -15.58 -2.02 -10.47
N SER A 29 -15.09 -3.24 -10.54
CA SER A 29 -14.62 -4.00 -9.37
C SER A 29 -13.26 -3.56 -8.84
N HIS A 30 -12.41 -2.99 -9.70
CA HIS A 30 -11.06 -2.55 -9.36
C HIS A 30 -10.76 -1.19 -9.99
N ILE A 31 -9.91 -0.43 -9.31
CA ILE A 31 -9.43 0.87 -9.75
C ILE A 31 -7.92 0.99 -9.58
N TRP A 32 -7.29 1.73 -10.47
CA TRP A 32 -5.95 2.26 -10.30
C TRP A 32 -5.98 3.53 -9.47
N ILE A 33 -5.08 3.63 -8.51
CA ILE A 33 -4.85 4.84 -7.72
C ILE A 33 -3.41 5.31 -8.00
N LEU A 34 -3.28 6.54 -8.49
CA LEU A 34 -2.00 7.24 -8.60
C LEU A 34 -1.86 8.15 -7.38
N TRP A 35 -0.78 7.99 -6.64
CA TRP A 35 -0.63 8.64 -5.34
C TRP A 35 0.81 9.09 -5.07
N ASP A 36 0.99 9.91 -4.04
CA ASP A 36 2.27 10.51 -3.67
C ASP A 36 2.93 9.79 -2.50
N PHE A 37 4.22 9.48 -2.64
CA PHE A 37 5.05 9.09 -1.50
C PHE A 37 5.44 10.33 -0.66
N SER A 38 4.45 11.02 -0.10
CA SER A 38 4.60 12.32 0.55
C SER A 38 5.66 12.38 1.66
N GLU A 39 5.86 11.28 2.39
CA GLU A 39 6.88 11.23 3.44
C GLU A 39 8.31 11.23 2.88
N CYS A 40 8.52 10.81 1.63
CA CYS A 40 9.83 10.80 1.00
C CYS A 40 10.31 12.18 0.57
N HIS A 41 9.41 13.17 0.40
CA HIS A 41 9.80 14.53 0.03
C HIS A 41 10.71 15.17 1.07
N LYS A 42 10.47 14.94 2.36
CA LYS A 42 11.25 15.48 3.46
C LYS A 42 12.68 14.94 3.46
N GLU A 43 12.85 13.68 3.12
CA GLU A 43 14.16 13.01 3.13
C GLU A 43 15.02 13.36 1.91
N GLN A 44 14.39 13.75 0.79
CA GLN A 44 15.09 14.03 -0.46
C GLN A 44 15.38 15.52 -0.70
N GLN A 45 14.76 16.45 0.03
CA GLN A 45 15.06 17.89 -0.12
C GLN A 45 16.52 18.23 0.14
N GLU A 46 17.28 17.37 0.84
CA GLU A 46 18.68 17.59 1.19
C GLU A 46 19.66 16.70 0.40
N ARG A 47 19.20 15.82 -0.49
CA ARG A 47 20.06 14.84 -1.18
C ARG A 47 19.83 14.83 -2.67
N GLU A 48 20.92 14.75 -3.43
CA GLU A 48 20.85 14.45 -4.86
C GLU A 48 20.15 13.10 -5.11
N TRP A 49 19.37 13.06 -6.16
CA TRP A 49 18.69 11.84 -6.60
C TRP A 49 19.69 10.72 -6.93
N ASN A 50 19.47 9.53 -6.41
CA ASN A 50 20.30 8.37 -6.68
C ASN A 50 19.65 7.49 -7.78
N PRO A 51 20.33 7.24 -8.92
CA PRO A 51 19.77 6.45 -10.01
C PRO A 51 19.62 4.96 -9.68
N THR A 52 20.18 4.48 -8.58
CA THR A 52 20.14 3.06 -8.18
C THR A 52 19.65 2.87 -6.76
N VAL A 53 18.95 1.79 -6.53
CA VAL A 53 18.47 1.34 -5.20
C VAL A 53 18.89 -0.10 -4.92
N ARG A 54 18.72 -0.54 -3.68
CA ARG A 54 18.99 -1.90 -3.23
C ARG A 54 17.69 -2.57 -2.79
N PRO A 55 17.01 -3.32 -3.69
CA PRO A 55 15.76 -3.96 -3.34
C PRO A 55 15.97 -5.01 -2.24
N PRO A 56 15.12 -5.05 -1.20
CA PRO A 56 15.20 -6.06 -0.14
C PRO A 56 15.11 -7.50 -0.68
N ARG A 57 14.33 -7.73 -1.75
CA ARG A 57 14.20 -9.04 -2.41
C ARG A 57 15.50 -9.61 -2.97
N LEU A 58 16.49 -8.75 -3.24
CA LEU A 58 17.84 -9.15 -3.69
C LEU A 58 18.85 -9.18 -2.53
N GLY A 59 18.38 -9.34 -1.30
CA GLY A 59 19.21 -9.39 -0.11
C GLY A 59 19.80 -8.05 0.31
N GLY A 60 19.38 -6.93 -0.29
CA GLY A 60 19.83 -5.58 0.06
C GLY A 60 21.25 -5.21 -0.39
N ASN A 61 21.99 -6.13 -1.04
CA ASN A 61 23.38 -5.90 -1.48
C ASN A 61 23.48 -5.55 -2.98
N THR A 62 22.58 -6.09 -3.80
CA THR A 62 22.58 -5.85 -5.24
C THR A 62 21.95 -4.50 -5.57
N ARG A 63 22.65 -3.68 -6.36
CA ARG A 63 22.12 -2.41 -6.87
C ARG A 63 21.41 -2.61 -8.20
N ILE A 64 20.25 -2.00 -8.34
CA ILE A 64 19.45 -1.98 -9.57
C ILE A 64 19.00 -0.57 -9.85
N GLY A 65 18.81 -0.22 -11.13
CA GLY A 65 18.24 1.05 -11.56
C GLY A 65 16.88 1.28 -10.91
N VAL A 66 16.64 2.49 -10.42
CA VAL A 66 15.41 2.83 -9.68
C VAL A 66 14.15 2.58 -10.50
N PHE A 67 14.20 2.78 -11.81
CA PHE A 67 13.06 2.54 -12.72
C PHE A 67 12.74 1.06 -12.94
N ALA A 68 13.70 0.16 -12.65
CA ALA A 68 13.43 -1.28 -12.63
C ALA A 68 12.81 -1.76 -11.30
N THR A 69 12.42 -0.85 -10.42
CA THR A 69 11.84 -1.14 -9.08
C THR A 69 10.59 -0.33 -8.84
N ARG A 70 9.89 -0.63 -7.74
CA ARG A 70 8.79 0.17 -7.19
C ARG A 70 9.22 0.98 -5.95
N SER A 71 10.51 1.32 -5.85
CA SER A 71 11.04 2.12 -4.76
C SER A 71 10.40 3.52 -4.72
N PRO A 72 10.11 4.07 -3.53
CA PRO A 72 9.65 5.44 -3.36
C PRO A 72 10.75 6.48 -3.68
N TYR A 73 12.04 6.09 -3.58
CA TYR A 73 13.19 6.96 -3.81
C TYR A 73 13.48 7.14 -5.31
N ARG A 74 12.54 7.78 -6.01
CA ARG A 74 12.56 8.01 -7.45
C ARG A 74 12.36 9.50 -7.75
N PRO A 75 12.71 10.02 -8.94
CA PRO A 75 12.63 11.46 -9.26
C PRO A 75 11.23 12.03 -9.04
N ASN A 76 10.21 11.30 -9.49
CA ASN A 76 8.81 11.63 -9.25
C ASN A 76 8.27 10.63 -8.23
N HIS A 77 7.95 11.06 -7.05
CA HIS A 77 7.48 10.22 -5.93
C HIS A 77 6.07 9.66 -6.16
N ILE A 78 5.80 9.15 -7.36
CA ILE A 78 4.48 8.64 -7.75
C ILE A 78 4.40 7.15 -7.45
N GLY A 79 3.40 6.77 -6.66
CA GLY A 79 2.95 5.41 -6.44
C GLY A 79 1.79 5.05 -7.36
N LEU A 80 1.66 3.77 -7.67
CA LEU A 80 0.56 3.20 -8.45
C LEU A 80 0.10 1.91 -7.78
N SER A 81 -1.18 1.86 -7.42
CA SER A 81 -1.80 0.69 -6.79
C SER A 81 -3.09 0.33 -7.47
N CYS A 82 -3.26 -0.95 -7.80
CA CYS A 82 -4.55 -1.49 -8.19
C CYS A 82 -5.25 -2.01 -6.94
N VAL A 83 -6.43 -1.48 -6.64
CA VAL A 83 -7.19 -1.83 -5.44
C VAL A 83 -8.61 -2.26 -5.81
N ARG A 84 -9.20 -3.12 -4.98
CA ARG A 84 -10.61 -3.50 -5.16
C ARG A 84 -11.51 -2.37 -4.67
N LEU A 85 -12.41 -1.89 -5.51
CA LEU A 85 -13.46 -0.97 -5.12
C LEU A 85 -14.59 -1.76 -4.47
N LYS A 86 -14.87 -1.46 -3.19
CA LYS A 86 -15.97 -2.08 -2.46
C LYS A 86 -17.29 -1.38 -2.73
N GLU A 87 -17.29 -0.06 -2.62
CA GLU A 87 -18.47 0.79 -2.83
C GLU A 87 -18.10 2.26 -2.98
N VAL A 88 -18.99 3.02 -3.58
CA VAL A 88 -18.97 4.48 -3.62
C VAL A 88 -20.11 4.99 -2.76
N VAL A 89 -19.79 5.71 -1.70
CA VAL A 89 -20.77 6.33 -0.80
C VAL A 89 -20.64 7.85 -0.78
N PHE A 90 -21.63 8.54 -0.27
CA PHE A 90 -21.63 9.99 -0.18
C PHE A 90 -21.89 10.40 1.27
N ASP A 91 -21.02 11.22 1.81
CA ASP A 91 -21.22 11.86 3.10
C ASP A 91 -21.31 13.39 2.96
N HIS A 92 -21.33 14.11 4.09
CA HIS A 92 -21.36 15.57 4.12
C HIS A 92 -20.12 16.23 3.49
N ARG A 93 -19.07 15.47 3.25
CA ARG A 93 -17.80 15.90 2.64
C ARG A 93 -17.73 15.54 1.15
N GLY A 94 -18.70 14.80 0.62
CA GLY A 94 -18.82 14.40 -0.78
C GLY A 94 -18.60 12.90 -1.02
N PRO A 95 -18.14 12.51 -2.23
CA PRO A 95 -17.92 11.12 -2.55
C PRO A 95 -16.79 10.50 -1.74
N VAL A 96 -17.06 9.31 -1.21
CA VAL A 96 -16.12 8.47 -0.47
C VAL A 96 -16.02 7.12 -1.18
N LEU A 97 -14.82 6.75 -1.57
CA LEU A 97 -14.54 5.45 -2.17
C LEU A 97 -14.05 4.50 -1.07
N ARG A 98 -14.78 3.44 -0.83
CA ARG A 98 -14.33 2.35 0.05
C ARG A 98 -13.59 1.31 -0.76
N VAL A 99 -12.32 1.09 -0.42
CA VAL A 99 -11.43 0.19 -1.17
C VAL A 99 -10.83 -0.86 -0.24
N LEU A 100 -10.45 -1.99 -0.83
CA LEU A 100 -9.75 -3.08 -0.13
C LEU A 100 -8.37 -3.28 -0.74
N GLY A 101 -7.39 -3.57 0.12
CA GLY A 101 -6.02 -3.83 -0.30
C GLY A 101 -5.19 -2.59 -0.60
N ALA A 102 -5.62 -1.41 -0.15
CA ALA A 102 -4.81 -0.19 -0.23
C ALA A 102 -3.72 -0.21 0.85
N ASP A 103 -2.46 -0.32 0.41
CA ASP A 103 -1.27 -0.18 1.27
C ASP A 103 -0.79 1.28 1.24
N LEU A 104 -1.57 2.17 1.84
CA LEU A 104 -1.35 3.60 1.86
C LEU A 104 -1.48 4.15 3.27
N LEU A 105 -0.61 5.10 3.61
CA LEU A 105 -0.70 5.81 4.88
C LEU A 105 -1.93 6.73 4.91
N ASN A 106 -2.47 6.94 6.10
CA ASN A 106 -3.55 7.92 6.29
C ASN A 106 -3.06 9.33 5.89
N GLY A 107 -3.83 9.99 5.05
CA GLY A 107 -3.50 11.32 4.53
C GLY A 107 -2.62 11.31 3.27
N THR A 108 -2.30 10.13 2.71
CA THR A 108 -1.59 10.04 1.43
C THR A 108 -2.32 10.84 0.34
N PRO A 109 -1.67 11.80 -0.33
CA PRO A 109 -2.27 12.52 -1.45
C PRO A 109 -2.50 11.60 -2.64
N ILE A 110 -3.67 11.68 -3.24
CA ILE A 110 -4.02 10.95 -4.47
C ILE A 110 -4.01 11.93 -5.64
N TYR A 111 -3.29 11.60 -6.70
CA TYR A 111 -3.21 12.43 -7.91
C TYR A 111 -4.34 12.14 -8.88
N ASP A 112 -4.68 10.86 -9.07
CA ASP A 112 -5.67 10.43 -10.05
C ASP A 112 -6.25 9.06 -9.71
N ILE A 113 -7.42 8.77 -10.27
CA ILE A 113 -8.11 7.49 -10.16
C ILE A 113 -8.56 7.09 -11.54
N LYS A 114 -8.33 5.83 -11.92
CA LYS A 114 -8.77 5.28 -13.22
C LYS A 114 -9.41 3.90 -13.02
N PRO A 115 -10.42 3.53 -13.81
CA PRO A 115 -10.95 2.18 -13.77
C PRO A 115 -9.89 1.18 -14.26
N TYR A 116 -9.88 -0.01 -13.66
CA TYR A 116 -9.09 -1.14 -14.14
C TYR A 116 -9.84 -1.85 -15.25
N LEU A 117 -9.17 -2.03 -16.39
CA LEU A 117 -9.73 -2.68 -17.58
C LEU A 117 -8.97 -3.98 -17.87
N PRO A 118 -9.55 -5.16 -17.57
CA PRO A 118 -8.82 -6.43 -17.72
C PRO A 118 -8.20 -6.67 -19.09
N TYR A 119 -8.86 -6.25 -20.15
CA TYR A 119 -8.35 -6.42 -21.53
C TYR A 119 -7.15 -5.53 -21.85
N ALA A 120 -6.97 -4.42 -21.12
CA ALA A 120 -5.89 -3.46 -21.33
C ALA A 120 -4.77 -3.56 -20.28
N ASP A 121 -5.15 -3.90 -19.05
CA ASP A 121 -4.27 -3.81 -17.87
C ASP A 121 -3.70 -5.16 -17.43
N SER A 122 -4.25 -6.29 -17.94
CA SER A 122 -3.81 -7.63 -17.53
C SER A 122 -2.94 -8.29 -18.58
N PHE A 123 -1.70 -8.60 -18.19
CA PHE A 123 -0.73 -9.34 -19.00
C PHE A 123 -0.18 -10.54 -18.20
N PRO A 124 -0.90 -11.68 -18.15
CA PRO A 124 -0.52 -12.84 -17.33
C PRO A 124 0.87 -13.38 -17.65
N ASP A 125 1.30 -13.31 -18.92
CA ASP A 125 2.58 -13.82 -19.40
C ASP A 125 3.73 -12.80 -19.33
N ALA A 126 3.49 -11.63 -18.71
CA ALA A 126 4.50 -10.59 -18.60
C ALA A 126 5.72 -11.04 -17.77
N LYS A 127 6.92 -10.76 -18.25
CA LYS A 127 8.15 -11.02 -17.50
C LYS A 127 8.27 -10.02 -16.34
N SER A 128 8.49 -10.54 -15.15
CA SER A 128 8.56 -9.76 -13.90
C SER A 128 9.99 -9.53 -13.37
N GLY A 129 11.02 -9.82 -14.16
CA GLY A 129 12.43 -9.65 -13.79
C GLY A 129 12.76 -10.35 -12.45
N PHE A 130 13.41 -9.63 -11.54
CA PHE A 130 13.76 -10.17 -10.21
C PHE A 130 12.54 -10.43 -9.31
N ALA A 131 11.35 -9.98 -9.67
CA ALA A 131 10.10 -10.16 -8.94
C ALA A 131 9.23 -11.28 -9.50
N SER A 132 9.82 -12.23 -10.24
CA SER A 132 9.11 -13.34 -10.90
C SER A 132 8.44 -14.33 -9.94
N SER A 133 8.91 -14.41 -8.70
CA SER A 133 8.30 -15.27 -7.67
C SER A 133 7.43 -14.45 -6.70
N VAL A 134 6.27 -14.97 -6.37
CA VAL A 134 5.47 -14.41 -5.26
C VAL A 134 6.25 -14.66 -3.96
N PRO A 135 6.39 -13.66 -3.07
CA PRO A 135 6.99 -13.87 -1.75
C PRO A 135 6.29 -15.01 -1.02
N LYS A 136 7.09 -15.91 -0.41
CA LYS A 136 6.50 -16.92 0.46
C LYS A 136 5.79 -16.24 1.61
N ARG A 137 4.55 -16.63 1.84
CA ARG A 137 3.81 -16.20 3.03
C ARG A 137 4.28 -17.00 4.23
N THR A 138 4.55 -16.34 5.34
CA THR A 138 4.92 -16.98 6.60
C THR A 138 3.66 -17.44 7.33
N GLU A 139 3.71 -18.59 7.96
CA GLU A 139 2.66 -19.01 8.90
C GLU A 139 2.72 -18.14 10.15
N VAL A 140 1.54 -17.73 10.64
CA VAL A 140 1.41 -16.84 11.79
C VAL A 140 0.61 -17.53 12.88
N GLU A 141 1.25 -17.69 14.03
CA GLU A 141 0.64 -18.19 15.25
C GLU A 141 0.64 -17.09 16.32
N PHE A 142 -0.47 -16.92 17.01
CA PHE A 142 -0.55 -16.02 18.16
C PHE A 142 -0.22 -16.79 19.43
N SER A 143 0.87 -16.42 20.09
CA SER A 143 1.35 -17.07 21.34
C SER A 143 0.71 -16.50 22.61
N CYS A 144 -0.14 -15.49 22.50
CA CYS A 144 -0.82 -14.86 23.61
C CYS A 144 -2.33 -14.77 23.36
N SER A 145 -3.10 -14.62 24.43
CA SER A 145 -4.52 -14.27 24.34
C SER A 145 -4.65 -12.86 23.74
N VAL A 146 -5.61 -12.70 22.82
CA VAL A 146 -5.90 -11.40 22.20
C VAL A 146 -6.50 -10.48 23.26
N PRO A 147 -5.95 -9.29 23.50
CA PRO A 147 -6.51 -8.33 24.45
C PRO A 147 -7.93 -7.92 24.06
N GLY A 148 -8.78 -7.66 25.05
CA GLY A 148 -10.11 -7.10 24.81
C GLY A 148 -10.04 -5.78 24.05
N GLY A 149 -10.97 -5.58 23.09
CA GLY A 149 -11.03 -4.40 22.24
C GLY A 149 -10.43 -4.56 20.83
N ILE A 150 -9.83 -5.71 20.51
CA ILE A 150 -9.42 -6.07 19.16
C ILE A 150 -10.55 -6.89 18.53
N SER A 151 -11.12 -6.38 17.41
CA SER A 151 -12.14 -7.10 16.66
C SER A 151 -11.53 -8.27 15.86
N ASP A 152 -12.37 -9.25 15.52
CA ASP A 152 -11.95 -10.38 14.67
C ASP A 152 -11.46 -9.90 13.29
N GLU A 153 -12.05 -8.83 12.75
CA GLU A 153 -11.62 -8.20 11.49
C GLU A 153 -10.20 -7.63 11.63
N MET A 154 -9.94 -6.87 12.69
CA MET A 154 -8.60 -6.32 12.98
C MET A 154 -7.58 -7.44 13.20
N LEU A 155 -7.95 -8.52 13.84
CA LEU A 155 -7.07 -9.68 14.05
C LEU A 155 -6.73 -10.38 12.73
N ALA A 156 -7.70 -10.49 11.82
CA ALA A 156 -7.49 -11.02 10.48
C ALA A 156 -6.53 -10.14 9.67
N ASP A 157 -6.69 -8.83 9.74
CA ASP A 157 -5.79 -7.87 9.08
C ASP A 157 -4.36 -7.96 9.61
N ILE A 158 -4.19 -8.03 10.93
CA ILE A 158 -2.88 -8.20 11.57
C ILE A 158 -2.23 -9.51 11.09
N ARG A 159 -3.01 -10.60 11.02
CA ARG A 159 -2.52 -11.89 10.52
C ARG A 159 -2.05 -11.79 9.07
N GLU A 160 -2.80 -11.14 8.20
CA GLU A 160 -2.42 -10.95 6.78
C GLU A 160 -1.18 -10.08 6.62
N LEU A 161 -1.01 -9.05 7.46
CA LEU A 161 0.21 -8.22 7.49
C LEU A 161 1.44 -9.05 7.90
N LEU A 162 1.31 -9.82 8.96
CA LEU A 162 2.42 -10.66 9.46
C LEU A 162 2.79 -11.80 8.50
N LYS A 163 1.83 -12.35 7.73
CA LYS A 163 2.10 -13.33 6.67
C LYS A 163 3.02 -12.80 5.57
N GLN A 164 3.08 -11.49 5.38
CA GLN A 164 3.97 -10.85 4.42
C GLN A 164 5.41 -10.72 4.90
N ASP A 165 5.71 -11.22 6.11
CA ASP A 165 7.01 -11.14 6.76
C ASP A 165 7.60 -9.72 6.78
N PRO A 166 7.12 -8.84 7.66
CA PRO A 166 7.57 -7.45 7.70
C PRO A 166 8.98 -7.28 8.29
N ARG A 167 9.70 -8.37 8.57
CA ARG A 167 11.08 -8.31 9.04
C ARG A 167 12.02 -7.83 7.94
N PRO A 168 13.04 -7.01 8.29
CA PRO A 168 14.05 -6.63 7.32
C PRO A 168 14.78 -7.85 6.72
N ALA A 169 14.82 -7.97 5.40
CA ALA A 169 15.36 -9.15 4.69
C ALA A 169 16.84 -9.47 4.98
N TYR A 170 17.58 -8.46 5.49
CA TYR A 170 19.01 -8.60 5.85
C TYR A 170 19.22 -9.04 7.32
N GLN A 171 18.16 -9.13 8.13
CA GLN A 171 18.23 -9.54 9.52
C GLN A 171 17.70 -10.98 9.66
N ARG A 172 18.59 -11.90 10.04
CA ARG A 172 18.28 -13.34 10.20
C ARG A 172 18.50 -13.81 11.64
N ASP A 173 18.19 -12.99 12.61
CA ASP A 173 18.27 -13.38 14.02
C ASP A 173 16.92 -13.98 14.46
N PRO A 174 16.86 -15.31 14.68
CA PRO A 174 15.60 -15.97 15.06
C PRO A 174 15.14 -15.64 16.49
N GLY A 175 16.00 -15.05 17.31
CA GLY A 175 15.68 -14.64 18.68
C GLY A 175 15.20 -13.21 18.80
N ARG A 176 15.34 -12.41 17.73
CA ARG A 176 14.99 -10.99 17.78
C ARG A 176 13.48 -10.75 17.75
N ILE A 177 13.01 -9.90 18.65
CA ILE A 177 11.63 -9.43 18.69
C ILE A 177 11.55 -8.13 17.88
N TYR A 178 10.63 -8.11 16.94
CA TYR A 178 10.28 -6.94 16.15
C TYR A 178 8.99 -6.32 16.66
N GLY A 179 8.80 -5.04 16.41
CA GLY A 179 7.58 -4.31 16.78
C GLY A 179 7.03 -3.53 15.61
N MET A 180 5.70 -3.52 15.48
CA MET A 180 5.00 -2.65 14.55
C MET A 180 3.74 -2.09 15.22
N LYS A 181 3.26 -0.95 14.74
CA LYS A 181 1.97 -0.38 15.17
C LYS A 181 0.94 -0.50 14.05
N TYR A 182 -0.23 -1.02 14.39
CA TYR A 182 -1.36 -1.11 13.47
C TYR A 182 -2.65 -0.69 14.20
N ALA A 183 -3.40 0.24 13.62
CA ALA A 183 -4.66 0.76 14.17
C ALA A 183 -4.61 1.11 15.67
N GLY A 184 -3.48 1.67 16.15
CA GLY A 184 -3.28 2.04 17.56
C GLY A 184 -2.80 0.90 18.47
N VAL A 185 -2.67 -0.32 17.95
CA VAL A 185 -2.17 -1.49 18.70
C VAL A 185 -0.69 -1.69 18.42
N GLU A 186 0.11 -1.97 19.46
CA GLU A 186 1.50 -2.39 19.32
C GLU A 186 1.57 -3.92 19.18
N ILE A 187 2.13 -4.39 18.07
CA ILE A 187 2.28 -5.80 17.76
C ILE A 187 3.76 -6.17 17.86
N LYS A 188 4.05 -7.19 18.68
CA LYS A 188 5.40 -7.77 18.79
C LYS A 188 5.42 -9.14 18.12
N PHE A 189 6.44 -9.42 17.31
CA PHE A 189 6.58 -10.69 16.59
C PHE A 189 8.06 -11.08 16.43
N LYS A 190 8.34 -12.32 16.12
CA LYS A 190 9.69 -12.88 15.93
C LYS A 190 9.74 -13.79 14.71
#